data_93ff4a4f56601cdaa16d38f487abc56c
#
_entry.id   93ff4a4f56601cdaa16d38f487abc56c
#
_cell.length_a   1.000
_cell.length_b   1.000
_cell.length_c   1.000
_cell.angle_alpha   90.00
_cell.angle_beta   90.00
_cell.angle_gamma   90.00
#
_symmetry.space_group_name_H-M   'P 1'
#
loop_
_entity.id
_entity.type
_entity.pdbx_description
1 polymer ?
#
loop_
_entity_poly.entity_id
_entity_poly.type
_entity_poly.pdbx_seq_one_letter_code
_entity_poly.pdbx_strand_id
1 'polypeptide(L)'
;MECDEKIGARIRQFMDDCNTFYEQGQLSKARDSLFEAWGILPDEKYIYDESYWIVAFILDLSTELHDMDVANQWVDKILKCDLERQDDGDREMWVGKVLCESGKTDEAKKYFEIAFKKS
;
A
#
# COMPACT_ATOMS: atom_id res chain seq x y z
N MET A 1 -12.54 -3.54 8.77
CA MET A 1 -12.43 -3.95 10.20
C MET A 1 -11.21 -3.31 10.81
N GLU A 2 -11.35 -2.77 11.99
CA GLU A 2 -10.22 -2.18 12.72
C GLU A 2 -9.51 -3.25 13.55
N CYS A 3 -8.18 -3.09 13.72
CA CYS A 3 -7.42 -3.92 14.64
C CYS A 3 -7.80 -3.65 16.09
N ASP A 4 -7.47 -4.58 16.99
CA ASP A 4 -7.64 -4.30 18.41
C ASP A 4 -6.77 -3.10 18.81
N GLU A 5 -7.07 -2.52 19.96
CA GLU A 5 -6.46 -1.25 20.38
C GLU A 5 -4.95 -1.31 20.52
N LYS A 6 -4.41 -2.42 21.05
CA LYS A 6 -2.96 -2.57 21.25
C LYS A 6 -2.21 -2.70 19.95
N ILE A 7 -2.71 -3.54 19.06
CA ILE A 7 -2.09 -3.75 17.75
C ILE A 7 -2.22 -2.48 16.91
N GLY A 8 -3.40 -1.87 16.92
CA GLY A 8 -3.64 -0.63 16.20
C GLY A 8 -2.71 0.50 16.65
N ALA A 9 -2.45 0.60 17.96
CA ALA A 9 -1.53 1.61 18.48
C ALA A 9 -0.10 1.37 17.99
N ARG A 10 0.35 0.12 17.94
CA ARG A 10 1.68 -0.22 17.41
C ARG A 10 1.80 0.08 15.91
N ILE A 11 0.76 -0.24 15.16
CA ILE A 11 0.73 0.06 13.72
C ILE A 11 0.82 1.57 13.50
N ARG A 12 0.05 2.36 14.25
CA ARG A 12 0.12 3.82 14.16
C ARG A 12 1.52 4.34 14.49
N GLN A 13 2.20 3.75 15.46
CA GLN A 13 3.57 4.13 15.80
C GLN A 13 4.52 3.87 14.62
N PHE A 14 4.43 2.70 13.99
CA PHE A 14 5.25 2.43 12.81
C PHE A 14 4.94 3.39 11.66
N MET A 15 3.68 3.77 11.50
CA MET A 15 3.30 4.75 10.47
C MET A 15 3.83 6.14 10.79
N ASP A 16 3.82 6.54 12.05
CA ASP A 16 4.43 7.79 12.50
C ASP A 16 5.94 7.78 12.27
N ASP A 17 6.61 6.66 12.58
CA ASP A 17 8.03 6.48 12.30
C ASP A 17 8.31 6.58 10.81
N CYS A 18 7.46 5.98 9.99
CA CYS A 18 7.55 6.06 8.53
C CYS A 18 7.53 7.52 8.08
N ASN A 19 6.58 8.30 8.58
CA ASN A 19 6.45 9.71 8.22
C ASN A 19 7.70 10.50 8.64
N THR A 20 8.23 10.22 9.83
CA THR A 20 9.45 10.89 10.32
C THR A 20 10.63 10.59 9.41
N PHE A 21 10.84 9.33 9.05
CA PHE A 21 11.93 8.95 8.14
C PHE A 21 11.74 9.56 6.75
N TYR A 22 10.50 9.58 6.27
CA TYR A 22 10.18 10.18 4.97
C TYR A 22 10.56 11.67 4.94
N GLU A 23 10.20 12.42 5.98
CA GLU A 23 10.54 13.83 6.08
C GLU A 23 12.04 14.08 6.13
N GLN A 24 12.79 13.12 6.65
CA GLN A 24 14.26 13.17 6.70
C GLN A 24 14.92 12.69 5.40
N GLY A 25 14.12 12.30 4.40
CA GLY A 25 14.65 11.77 3.15
C GLY A 25 15.13 10.33 3.23
N GLN A 26 14.83 9.62 4.31
CA GLN A 26 15.27 8.24 4.55
C GLN A 26 14.20 7.26 4.10
N LEU A 27 14.00 7.16 2.77
CA LEU A 27 12.90 6.40 2.19
C LEU A 27 12.96 4.90 2.48
N SER A 28 14.16 4.31 2.49
CA SER A 28 14.33 2.87 2.79
C SER A 28 13.92 2.56 4.21
N LYS A 29 14.30 3.40 5.17
CA LYS A 29 13.92 3.24 6.58
C LYS A 29 12.42 3.43 6.78
N ALA A 30 11.84 4.40 6.07
CA ALA A 30 10.39 4.62 6.10
C ALA A 30 9.66 3.35 5.64
N ARG A 31 10.11 2.75 4.55
CA ARG A 31 9.53 1.51 4.04
C ARG A 31 9.70 0.34 5.00
N ASP A 32 10.86 0.23 5.65
CA ASP A 32 11.12 -0.84 6.63
C ASP A 32 10.13 -0.77 7.80
N SER A 33 9.76 0.43 8.26
CA SER A 33 8.74 0.60 9.29
C SER A 33 7.40 0.02 8.85
N LEU A 34 7.06 0.19 7.56
CA LEU A 34 5.82 -0.36 7.01
C LEU A 34 5.84 -1.89 6.92
N PHE A 35 6.99 -2.49 6.59
CA PHE A 35 7.12 -3.94 6.60
C PHE A 35 6.93 -4.50 8.02
N GLU A 36 7.44 -3.81 9.03
CA GLU A 36 7.23 -4.19 10.43
C GLU A 36 5.76 -4.07 10.81
N ALA A 37 5.08 -3.00 10.40
CA ALA A 37 3.66 -2.83 10.65
C ALA A 37 2.85 -3.97 10.01
N TRP A 38 3.19 -4.36 8.80
CA TRP A 38 2.55 -5.49 8.14
C TRP A 38 2.74 -6.79 8.94
N GLY A 39 3.96 -6.99 9.45
CA GLY A 39 4.30 -8.19 10.20
C GLY A 39 3.51 -8.37 11.50
N ILE A 40 3.07 -7.28 12.13
CA ILE A 40 2.30 -7.36 13.37
C ILE A 40 0.79 -7.42 13.16
N LEU A 41 0.30 -7.25 11.92
CA LEU A 41 -1.11 -7.47 11.63
C LEU A 41 -1.46 -8.93 11.93
N PRO A 42 -2.61 -9.18 12.58
CA PRO A 42 -3.04 -10.56 12.85
C PRO A 42 -3.27 -11.35 11.55
N ASP A 43 -3.39 -12.67 11.67
CA ASP A 43 -3.74 -13.53 10.55
C ASP A 43 -5.02 -13.03 9.88
N GLU A 44 -5.17 -13.31 8.60
CA GLU A 44 -6.22 -12.72 7.76
C GLU A 44 -6.03 -11.21 7.61
N LYS A 45 -4.79 -10.80 7.38
CA LYS A 45 -4.35 -9.39 7.35
C LYS A 45 -5.23 -8.50 6.48
N TYR A 46 -5.77 -9.03 5.40
CA TYR A 46 -6.53 -8.25 4.42
C TYR A 46 -7.87 -7.74 4.90
N ILE A 47 -8.42 -8.31 5.98
CA ILE A 47 -9.71 -7.85 6.52
C ILE A 47 -9.59 -6.57 7.34
N TYR A 48 -8.38 -6.19 7.73
CA TYR A 48 -8.15 -5.00 8.56
C TYR A 48 -8.00 -3.74 7.73
N ASP A 49 -8.59 -2.64 8.19
CA ASP A 49 -8.53 -1.35 7.50
C ASP A 49 -7.07 -0.91 7.31
N GLU A 50 -6.24 -1.16 8.30
CA GLU A 50 -4.82 -0.78 8.28
C GLU A 50 -4.04 -1.45 7.17
N SER A 51 -4.46 -2.64 6.72
CA SER A 51 -3.75 -3.36 5.65
C SER A 51 -3.66 -2.53 4.37
N TYR A 52 -4.75 -1.85 4.01
CA TYR A 52 -4.79 -1.02 2.80
C TYR A 52 -3.73 0.09 2.86
N TRP A 53 -3.69 0.84 3.97
CA TRP A 53 -2.76 1.95 4.11
C TRP A 53 -1.32 1.49 4.11
N ILE A 54 -1.01 0.37 4.79
CA ILE A 54 0.33 -0.18 4.82
C ILE A 54 0.78 -0.55 3.40
N VAL A 55 -0.03 -1.28 2.66
CA VAL A 55 0.33 -1.70 1.30
C VAL A 55 0.44 -0.49 0.38
N ALA A 56 -0.49 0.46 0.46
CA ALA A 56 -0.45 1.66 -0.37
C ALA A 56 0.85 2.45 -0.18
N PHE A 57 1.28 2.64 1.07
CA PHE A 57 2.52 3.35 1.36
C PHE A 57 3.75 2.56 0.94
N ILE A 58 3.74 1.22 1.08
CA ILE A 58 4.83 0.38 0.57
C ILE A 58 4.97 0.54 -0.94
N LEU A 59 3.85 0.56 -1.67
CA LEU A 59 3.87 0.77 -3.12
C LEU A 59 4.42 2.14 -3.48
N ASP A 60 3.98 3.17 -2.77
CA ASP A 60 4.42 4.55 -3.01
C ASP A 60 5.93 4.69 -2.81
N LEU A 61 6.43 4.24 -1.66
CA LEU A 61 7.86 4.34 -1.35
C LEU A 61 8.71 3.47 -2.27
N SER A 62 8.24 2.27 -2.62
CA SER A 62 8.97 1.39 -3.53
C SER A 62 9.07 2.02 -4.93
N THR A 63 8.02 2.69 -5.38
CA THR A 63 8.04 3.42 -6.65
C THR A 63 9.03 4.58 -6.59
N GLU A 64 9.03 5.37 -5.51
CA GLU A 64 9.99 6.47 -5.33
C GLU A 64 11.43 5.98 -5.27
N LEU A 65 11.66 4.80 -4.69
CA LEU A 65 12.98 4.17 -4.61
C LEU A 65 13.37 3.47 -5.92
N HIS A 66 12.48 3.44 -6.90
CA HIS A 66 12.66 2.69 -8.16
C HIS A 66 12.84 1.19 -7.92
N ASP A 67 12.29 0.68 -6.82
CA ASP A 67 12.35 -0.75 -6.48
C ASP A 67 11.09 -1.44 -7.03
N MET A 68 11.09 -1.67 -8.33
CA MET A 68 9.93 -2.22 -9.01
C MET A 68 9.72 -3.70 -8.70
N ASP A 69 10.75 -4.42 -8.28
CA ASP A 69 10.59 -5.81 -7.84
C ASP A 69 9.68 -5.89 -6.63
N VAL A 70 9.93 -5.06 -5.61
CA VAL A 70 9.08 -5.01 -4.42
C VAL A 70 7.70 -4.48 -4.78
N ALA A 71 7.62 -3.41 -5.58
CA ALA A 71 6.33 -2.86 -6.00
C ALA A 71 5.46 -3.92 -6.68
N ASN A 72 6.05 -4.72 -7.58
CA ASN A 72 5.32 -5.77 -8.28
C ASN A 72 4.93 -6.93 -7.36
N GLN A 73 5.73 -7.23 -6.34
CA GLN A 73 5.38 -8.25 -5.35
C GLN A 73 4.19 -7.83 -4.49
N TRP A 74 4.07 -6.55 -4.19
CA TRP A 74 3.06 -6.05 -3.26
C TRP A 74 1.79 -5.52 -3.95
N VAL A 75 1.85 -5.22 -5.25
CA VAL A 75 0.72 -4.58 -5.93
C VAL A 75 -0.54 -5.45 -5.93
N ASP A 76 -0.40 -6.76 -6.05
CA ASP A 76 -1.56 -7.66 -6.04
C ASP A 76 -2.27 -7.67 -4.69
N LYS A 77 -1.54 -7.36 -3.62
CA LYS A 77 -2.11 -7.31 -2.28
C LYS A 77 -3.11 -6.16 -2.11
N ILE A 78 -2.89 -5.05 -2.81
CA ILE A 78 -3.76 -3.88 -2.66
C ILE A 78 -5.21 -4.19 -3.05
N LEU A 79 -5.41 -5.06 -4.04
CA LEU A 79 -6.74 -5.43 -4.49
C LEU A 79 -7.50 -6.29 -3.47
N LYS A 80 -6.78 -6.90 -2.53
CA LYS A 80 -7.35 -7.76 -1.49
C LYS A 80 -7.57 -7.03 -0.18
N CYS A 81 -6.91 -5.89 0.03
CA CYS A 81 -6.94 -5.17 1.28
C CYS A 81 -8.25 -4.42 1.46
N ASP A 82 -8.78 -4.47 2.67
CA ASP A 82 -9.94 -3.67 3.09
C ASP A 82 -11.07 -3.69 2.06
N LEU A 83 -11.67 -4.87 1.90
CA LEU A 83 -12.69 -5.11 0.88
C LEU A 83 -13.91 -4.18 1.00
N GLU A 84 -14.10 -3.55 2.14
CA GLU A 84 -15.17 -2.58 2.35
C GLU A 84 -14.98 -1.31 1.51
N ARG A 85 -13.76 -1.06 1.01
CA ARG A 85 -13.43 0.13 0.22
C ARG A 85 -13.41 -0.11 -1.29
N GLN A 86 -14.07 -1.14 -1.77
CA GLN A 86 -13.96 -1.55 -3.19
C GLN A 86 -14.52 -0.54 -4.19
N ASP A 87 -15.34 0.40 -3.75
CA ASP A 87 -16.10 1.27 -4.65
C ASP A 87 -15.38 2.57 -5.03
N ASP A 88 -14.25 2.90 -4.40
CA ASP A 88 -13.62 4.21 -4.61
C ASP A 88 -12.61 4.26 -5.76
N GLY A 89 -12.19 3.14 -6.30
CA GLY A 89 -11.23 3.09 -7.40
C GLY A 89 -9.77 3.26 -7.01
N ASP A 90 -9.48 3.51 -5.75
CA ASP A 90 -8.10 3.75 -5.28
C ASP A 90 -7.19 2.55 -5.52
N ARG A 91 -7.69 1.34 -5.30
CA ARG A 91 -6.90 0.12 -5.51
C ARG A 91 -6.45 -0.01 -6.95
N GLU A 92 -7.37 0.19 -7.86
CA GLU A 92 -7.09 0.09 -9.30
C GLU A 92 -6.14 1.19 -9.73
N MET A 93 -6.24 2.38 -9.13
CA MET A 93 -5.30 3.46 -9.39
C MET A 93 -3.88 3.07 -9.01
N TRP A 94 -3.69 2.43 -7.84
CA TRP A 94 -2.38 1.96 -7.40
C TRP A 94 -1.82 0.90 -8.35
N VAL A 95 -2.65 -0.08 -8.75
CA VAL A 95 -2.21 -1.10 -9.71
C VAL A 95 -1.80 -0.46 -11.03
N GLY A 96 -2.60 0.50 -11.52
CA GLY A 96 -2.28 1.22 -12.74
C GLY A 96 -0.95 1.96 -12.66
N LYS A 97 -0.70 2.64 -11.54
CA LYS A 97 0.57 3.36 -11.33
C LYS A 97 1.77 2.41 -11.36
N VAL A 98 1.70 1.28 -10.67
CA VAL A 98 2.80 0.31 -10.64
C VAL A 98 3.03 -0.28 -12.02
N LEU A 99 1.97 -0.64 -12.72
CA LEU A 99 2.09 -1.18 -14.08
C LEU A 99 2.70 -0.16 -15.03
N CYS A 100 2.28 1.10 -14.93
CA CYS A 100 2.83 2.18 -15.75
C CYS A 100 4.33 2.36 -15.50
N GLU A 101 4.74 2.42 -14.23
CA GLU A 101 6.15 2.56 -13.87
C GLU A 101 6.98 1.34 -14.26
N SER A 102 6.35 0.18 -14.39
CA SER A 102 7.01 -1.06 -14.83
C SER A 102 7.06 -1.20 -16.35
N GLY A 103 6.57 -0.21 -17.09
CA GLY A 103 6.56 -0.24 -18.56
C GLY A 103 5.39 -1.00 -19.17
N LYS A 104 4.43 -1.43 -18.36
CA LYS A 104 3.25 -2.18 -18.81
C LYS A 104 2.06 -1.24 -19.03
N THR A 105 2.24 -0.28 -19.93
CA THR A 105 1.29 0.83 -20.13
C THR A 105 -0.09 0.38 -20.62
N ASP A 106 -0.16 -0.65 -21.46
CA ASP A 106 -1.44 -1.15 -21.96
C ASP A 106 -2.28 -1.78 -20.84
N GLU A 107 -1.64 -2.55 -19.97
CA GLU A 107 -2.31 -3.13 -18.81
C GLU A 107 -2.70 -2.04 -17.81
N ALA A 108 -1.84 -1.04 -17.60
CA ALA A 108 -2.10 0.08 -16.71
C ALA A 108 -3.38 0.82 -17.13
N LYS A 109 -3.57 1.01 -18.43
CA LYS A 109 -4.74 1.68 -18.98
C LYS A 109 -6.05 1.06 -18.51
N LYS A 110 -6.13 -0.27 -18.49
CA LYS A 110 -7.32 -1.00 -18.06
C LYS A 110 -7.68 -0.66 -16.62
N TYR A 111 -6.67 -0.60 -15.75
CA TYR A 111 -6.89 -0.28 -14.33
C TYR A 111 -7.26 1.18 -14.12
N PHE A 112 -6.67 2.09 -14.87
CA PHE A 112 -7.06 3.50 -14.82
C PHE A 112 -8.50 3.71 -15.29
N GLU A 113 -8.95 2.99 -16.29
CA GLU A 113 -10.34 3.04 -16.76
C GLU A 113 -11.31 2.56 -15.68
N ILE A 114 -10.97 1.45 -14.99
CA ILE A 114 -11.78 0.94 -13.88
C ILE A 114 -11.82 1.95 -12.74
N ALA A 115 -10.65 2.51 -12.38
CA ALA A 115 -10.55 3.50 -11.32
C ALA A 115 -11.42 4.74 -11.63
N PHE A 116 -11.36 5.20 -12.87
CA PHE A 116 -12.15 6.35 -13.32
C PHE A 116 -13.64 6.09 -13.21
N LYS A 117 -14.10 4.89 -13.57
CA LYS A 117 -15.52 4.54 -13.49
C LYS A 117 -16.03 4.43 -12.04
N LYS A 118 -15.15 4.06 -11.12
CA LYS A 118 -15.50 3.93 -9.70
C LYS A 118 -15.44 5.24 -8.93
N SER A 119 -14.71 6.20 -9.43
CA SER A 119 -14.53 7.48 -8.72
C SER A 119 -15.74 8.43 -8.84
#